data_576f853d2ba9678a4ea81a2f45aca05f
#
_entry.id   576f853d2ba9678a4ea81a2f45aca05f
#
_cell.length_a   1.000
_cell.length_b   1.000
_cell.length_c   1.000
_cell.angle_alpha   90.00
_cell.angle_beta   90.00
_cell.angle_gamma   90.00
#
_symmetry.space_group_name_H-M   'P 1'
#
loop_
_entity.id
_entity.type
_entity.pdbx_description
1 polymer ?
#
loop_
_entity_poly.entity_id
_entity_poly.type
_entity_poly.pdbx_seq_one_letter_code
_entity_poly.pdbx_strand_id
1 'polypeptide(L)'
;MLVVAAACGLVLPAVPAQAAAEPCAAGYVRLTFDDGPNRTATPDILETLAAHGVTATFFVVGQMAAANPAIVRREGREGHIIGNHSWDHPDLTQLDRAQVESELQDTNDVIEQVTGTTPTRWRPPYGATNPAVEAAAEDVGLTSMVLWTVDPRDWADPPATTVRDRVLQAVRPDSIILLHDGTGANTPEALPMILNGLADMGYCAR
;
A
#
# COMPACT_ATOMS: atom_id res chain seq x y z
N MET A 1 -20.85 -56.80 -56.32
CA MET A 1 -20.86 -56.74 -54.88
C MET A 1 -20.18 -55.42 -54.45
N LEU A 2 -20.98 -54.44 -54.02
CA LEU A 2 -20.51 -53.15 -53.53
C LEU A 2 -20.42 -53.23 -52.03
N VAL A 3 -19.23 -53.00 -51.44
CA VAL A 3 -19.03 -52.95 -49.99
C VAL A 3 -19.10 -51.49 -49.55
N VAL A 4 -20.13 -51.13 -48.82
CA VAL A 4 -20.25 -49.79 -48.21
C VAL A 4 -19.58 -49.83 -46.83
N ALA A 5 -18.49 -49.10 -46.69
CA ALA A 5 -17.82 -48.93 -45.41
C ALA A 5 -18.50 -47.79 -44.62
N ALA A 6 -19.12 -48.10 -43.51
CA ALA A 6 -19.66 -47.08 -42.58
C ALA A 6 -18.55 -46.52 -41.70
N ALA A 7 -18.26 -45.24 -41.85
CA ALA A 7 -17.34 -44.52 -40.96
C ALA A 7 -18.09 -44.09 -39.70
N CYS A 8 -17.74 -44.69 -38.55
CA CYS A 8 -18.24 -44.28 -37.23
C CYS A 8 -17.41 -43.11 -36.73
N GLY A 9 -17.97 -41.91 -36.82
CA GLY A 9 -17.32 -40.69 -36.31
C GLY A 9 -17.48 -40.63 -34.74
N LEU A 10 -16.38 -40.70 -34.01
CA LEU A 10 -16.35 -40.39 -32.58
C LEU A 10 -16.54 -38.88 -32.41
N VAL A 11 -17.68 -38.49 -31.85
CA VAL A 11 -17.90 -37.12 -31.34
C VAL A 11 -17.36 -37.06 -29.93
N LEU A 12 -16.21 -36.39 -29.75
CA LEU A 12 -15.68 -36.08 -28.41
C LEU A 12 -16.53 -34.98 -27.79
N PRO A 13 -16.94 -35.10 -26.51
CA PRO A 13 -17.65 -34.02 -25.84
C PRO A 13 -16.73 -32.78 -25.71
N ALA A 14 -17.23 -31.62 -26.14
CA ALA A 14 -16.55 -30.34 -25.92
C ALA A 14 -16.50 -30.06 -24.42
N VAL A 15 -15.28 -29.96 -23.85
CA VAL A 15 -15.09 -29.48 -22.48
C VAL A 15 -15.49 -28.00 -22.49
N PRO A 16 -16.43 -27.57 -21.62
CA PRO A 16 -16.79 -26.16 -21.55
C PRO A 16 -15.54 -25.36 -21.17
N ALA A 17 -15.20 -24.34 -21.98
CA ALA A 17 -14.17 -23.38 -21.62
C ALA A 17 -14.59 -22.70 -20.33
N GLN A 18 -13.79 -22.90 -19.28
CA GLN A 18 -14.01 -22.22 -18.02
C GLN A 18 -13.84 -20.71 -18.28
N ALA A 19 -14.90 -19.93 -18.09
CA ALA A 19 -14.83 -18.49 -18.25
C ALA A 19 -13.76 -17.99 -17.27
N ALA A 20 -12.73 -17.30 -17.80
CA ALA A 20 -11.76 -16.63 -16.94
C ALA A 20 -12.52 -15.65 -16.05
N ALA A 21 -12.28 -15.69 -14.75
CA ALA A 21 -12.89 -14.74 -13.84
C ALA A 21 -12.55 -13.32 -14.30
N GLU A 22 -13.56 -12.45 -14.32
CA GLU A 22 -13.34 -11.03 -14.63
C GLU A 22 -12.31 -10.46 -13.65
N PRO A 23 -11.26 -9.77 -14.14
CA PRO A 23 -10.27 -9.19 -13.26
C PRO A 23 -10.95 -8.18 -12.32
N CYS A 24 -10.58 -8.22 -11.02
CA CYS A 24 -11.12 -7.34 -9.98
C CYS A 24 -12.62 -7.51 -9.68
N ALA A 25 -13.20 -8.71 -9.89
CA ALA A 25 -14.61 -8.96 -9.67
C ALA A 25 -15.09 -8.67 -8.24
N ALA A 26 -14.21 -8.81 -7.23
CA ALA A 26 -14.49 -8.44 -5.84
C ALA A 26 -14.25 -6.96 -5.54
N GLY A 27 -13.68 -6.19 -6.47
CA GLY A 27 -13.40 -4.77 -6.33
C GLY A 27 -11.93 -4.44 -6.15
N TYR A 28 -11.67 -3.20 -5.73
CA TYR A 28 -10.31 -2.68 -5.54
C TYR A 28 -10.00 -2.49 -4.06
N VAL A 29 -8.71 -2.60 -3.72
CA VAL A 29 -8.16 -2.26 -2.41
C VAL A 29 -6.92 -1.39 -2.57
N ARG A 30 -6.58 -0.62 -1.54
CA ARG A 30 -5.41 0.24 -1.52
C ARG A 30 -4.42 -0.27 -0.48
N LEU A 31 -3.17 -0.46 -0.91
CA LEU A 31 -2.06 -0.75 -0.01
C LEU A 31 -1.39 0.55 0.41
N THR A 32 -1.14 0.68 1.68
CA THR A 32 -0.44 1.83 2.25
C THR A 32 0.64 1.35 3.22
N PHE A 33 1.79 2.04 3.23
CA PHE A 33 2.94 1.73 4.07
C PHE A 33 3.33 2.97 4.84
N ASP A 34 3.56 2.82 6.14
CA ASP A 34 3.90 3.91 7.06
C ASP A 34 5.33 3.74 7.61
N ASP A 35 5.87 4.81 8.21
CA ASP A 35 7.14 4.89 8.94
C ASP A 35 8.42 4.82 8.11
N GLY A 36 8.33 4.50 6.81
CA GLY A 36 9.50 4.37 5.93
C GLY A 36 10.14 5.70 5.52
N PRO A 37 11.14 5.60 4.64
CA PRO A 37 11.70 4.37 4.10
C PRO A 37 12.74 3.69 5.01
N ASN A 38 12.76 2.37 4.99
CA ASN A 38 13.78 1.54 5.63
C ASN A 38 14.74 0.98 4.57
N ARG A 39 16.03 0.88 4.90
CA ARG A 39 17.07 0.46 3.93
C ARG A 39 16.96 -1.00 3.48
N THR A 40 16.30 -1.84 4.24
CA THR A 40 16.13 -3.26 3.96
C THR A 40 14.69 -3.57 3.54
N ALA A 41 13.72 -3.22 4.37
CA ALA A 41 12.32 -3.59 4.15
C ALA A 41 11.71 -2.89 2.91
N THR A 42 11.92 -1.58 2.75
CA THR A 42 11.32 -0.83 1.64
C THR A 42 11.76 -1.34 0.25
N PRO A 43 13.07 -1.61 -0.02
CA PRO A 43 13.48 -2.21 -1.29
C PRO A 43 12.81 -3.56 -1.61
N ASP A 44 12.68 -4.46 -0.62
CA ASP A 44 12.06 -5.78 -0.79
C ASP A 44 10.54 -5.64 -1.07
N ILE A 45 9.88 -4.69 -0.41
CA ILE A 45 8.47 -4.32 -0.66
C ILE A 45 8.30 -3.80 -2.09
N LEU A 46 9.15 -2.90 -2.56
CA LEU A 46 9.10 -2.34 -3.91
C LEU A 46 9.31 -3.44 -4.98
N GLU A 47 10.24 -4.37 -4.77
CA GLU A 47 10.43 -5.51 -5.66
C GLU A 47 9.18 -6.39 -5.75
N THR A 48 8.53 -6.65 -4.61
CA THR A 48 7.29 -7.42 -4.56
C THR A 48 6.15 -6.70 -5.27
N LEU A 49 5.97 -5.40 -5.03
CA LEU A 49 4.95 -4.59 -5.70
C LEU A 49 5.15 -4.57 -7.22
N ALA A 50 6.39 -4.36 -7.67
CA ALA A 50 6.75 -4.37 -9.09
C ALA A 50 6.47 -5.73 -9.74
N ALA A 51 6.82 -6.83 -9.07
CA ALA A 51 6.58 -8.19 -9.57
C ALA A 51 5.08 -8.51 -9.75
N HIS A 52 4.20 -7.85 -8.97
CA HIS A 52 2.75 -8.01 -9.06
C HIS A 52 2.06 -6.90 -9.89
N GLY A 53 2.81 -5.92 -10.40
CA GLY A 53 2.25 -4.79 -11.16
C GLY A 53 1.33 -3.89 -10.32
N VAL A 54 1.60 -3.75 -9.03
CA VAL A 54 0.78 -3.03 -8.05
C VAL A 54 1.48 -1.74 -7.63
N THR A 55 0.73 -0.65 -7.57
CA THR A 55 1.17 0.60 -6.93
C THR A 55 0.58 0.73 -5.52
N ALA A 56 1.24 1.54 -4.68
CA ALA A 56 0.85 1.76 -3.29
C ALA A 56 1.03 3.23 -2.90
N THR A 57 0.62 3.58 -1.69
CA THR A 57 0.95 4.87 -1.07
C THR A 57 1.93 4.63 0.07
N PHE A 58 3.03 5.37 0.09
CA PHE A 58 4.00 5.39 1.18
C PHE A 58 3.86 6.70 1.95
N PHE A 59 3.51 6.63 3.23
CA PHE A 59 3.51 7.76 4.13
C PHE A 59 4.86 7.79 4.85
N VAL A 60 5.76 8.64 4.33
CA VAL A 60 7.16 8.65 4.77
C VAL A 60 7.36 9.58 5.96
N VAL A 61 8.16 9.15 6.93
CA VAL A 61 8.67 9.97 8.01
C VAL A 61 9.81 10.84 7.46
N GLY A 62 9.75 12.16 7.67
CA GLY A 62 10.67 13.13 7.07
C GLY A 62 12.14 12.83 7.36
N GLN A 63 12.49 12.48 8.59
CA GLN A 63 13.86 12.08 8.95
C GLN A 63 14.32 10.85 8.17
N MET A 64 13.43 9.86 7.95
CA MET A 64 13.77 8.66 7.20
C MET A 64 13.92 8.96 5.71
N ALA A 65 13.07 9.83 5.16
CA ALA A 65 13.17 10.31 3.79
C ALA A 65 14.47 11.08 3.55
N ALA A 66 14.84 11.98 4.47
CA ALA A 66 16.10 12.73 4.42
C ALA A 66 17.34 11.81 4.51
N ALA A 67 17.27 10.76 5.33
CA ALA A 67 18.36 9.80 5.49
C ALA A 67 18.48 8.82 4.30
N ASN A 68 17.40 8.60 3.53
CA ASN A 68 17.33 7.62 2.45
C ASN A 68 16.70 8.17 1.15
N PRO A 69 17.15 9.31 0.63
CA PRO A 69 16.49 10.00 -0.49
C PRO A 69 16.47 9.19 -1.79
N ALA A 70 17.39 8.23 -1.94
CA ALA A 70 17.42 7.36 -3.11
C ALA A 70 16.24 6.37 -3.13
N ILE A 71 15.78 5.93 -1.96
CA ILE A 71 14.64 5.03 -1.85
C ILE A 71 13.35 5.80 -2.15
N VAL A 72 13.12 6.96 -1.53
CA VAL A 72 11.94 7.81 -1.81
C VAL A 72 11.86 8.17 -3.31
N ARG A 73 13.01 8.47 -3.92
CA ARG A 73 13.07 8.71 -5.37
C ARG A 73 12.71 7.48 -6.19
N ARG A 74 13.06 6.27 -5.71
CA ARG A 74 12.68 5.00 -6.34
C ARG A 74 11.18 4.78 -6.24
N GLU A 75 10.57 4.95 -5.06
CA GLU A 75 9.13 4.89 -4.84
C GLU A 75 8.37 5.76 -5.84
N GLY A 76 8.73 7.06 -5.94
CA GLY A 76 8.10 7.98 -6.87
C GLY A 76 8.26 7.59 -8.34
N ARG A 77 9.46 7.12 -8.76
CA ARG A 77 9.72 6.71 -10.16
C ARG A 77 9.00 5.42 -10.54
N GLU A 78 8.74 4.52 -9.59
CA GLU A 78 7.97 3.30 -9.80
C GLU A 78 6.45 3.53 -9.77
N GLY A 79 6.01 4.81 -9.63
CA GLY A 79 4.61 5.22 -9.75
C GLY A 79 3.83 5.13 -8.45
N HIS A 80 4.51 4.95 -7.33
CA HIS A 80 3.88 5.01 -6.02
C HIS A 80 3.57 6.45 -5.61
N ILE A 81 2.58 6.61 -4.75
CA ILE A 81 2.22 7.90 -4.18
C ILE A 81 3.03 8.09 -2.90
N ILE A 82 3.68 9.24 -2.76
CA ILE A 82 4.39 9.61 -1.54
C ILE A 82 3.53 10.59 -0.75
N GLY A 83 3.24 10.26 0.49
CA GLY A 83 2.50 11.09 1.43
C GLY A 83 3.36 11.45 2.64
N ASN A 84 2.88 12.42 3.40
CA ASN A 84 3.54 12.95 4.59
C ASN A 84 3.13 12.17 5.84
N HIS A 85 4.10 11.77 6.68
CA HIS A 85 3.87 11.10 7.97
C HIS A 85 4.56 11.81 9.14
N SER A 86 4.63 13.17 9.10
CA SER A 86 5.39 14.04 9.99
C SER A 86 6.91 13.87 9.91
N TRP A 87 7.65 14.71 10.63
CA TRP A 87 9.11 14.73 10.58
C TRP A 87 9.76 13.59 11.37
N ASP A 88 9.37 13.42 12.64
CA ASP A 88 9.95 12.40 13.55
C ASP A 88 8.91 11.53 14.27
N HIS A 89 7.68 11.52 13.73
CA HIS A 89 6.59 10.65 14.16
C HIS A 89 6.04 10.92 15.59
N PRO A 90 5.85 12.19 16.01
CA PRO A 90 5.24 12.50 17.30
C PRO A 90 3.72 12.34 17.25
N ASP A 91 3.07 12.23 18.41
CA ASP A 91 1.63 12.48 18.51
C ASP A 91 1.37 13.98 18.31
N LEU A 92 0.93 14.33 17.11
CA LEU A 92 0.69 15.73 16.71
C LEU A 92 -0.34 16.44 17.60
N THR A 93 -1.24 15.69 18.26
CA THR A 93 -2.24 16.26 19.16
C THR A 93 -1.66 16.81 20.46
N GLN A 94 -0.41 16.47 20.77
CA GLN A 94 0.32 16.92 21.95
C GLN A 94 1.20 18.15 21.69
N LEU A 95 1.28 18.59 20.41
CA LEU A 95 2.10 19.70 19.97
C LEU A 95 1.28 20.98 19.85
N ASP A 96 1.94 22.13 19.96
CA ASP A 96 1.33 23.38 19.56
C ASP A 96 1.26 23.53 18.04
N ARG A 97 0.45 24.49 17.56
CA ARG A 97 0.23 24.68 16.12
C ARG A 97 1.52 24.89 15.33
N ALA A 98 2.43 25.71 15.83
CA ALA A 98 3.67 26.01 15.12
C ALA A 98 4.58 24.77 15.02
N GLN A 99 4.59 23.94 16.06
CA GLN A 99 5.30 22.68 16.05
C GLN A 99 4.66 21.70 15.04
N VAL A 100 3.32 21.58 14.97
CA VAL A 100 2.64 20.76 13.98
C VAL A 100 2.96 21.24 12.55
N GLU A 101 2.86 22.54 12.31
CA GLU A 101 3.20 23.12 11.00
C GLU A 101 4.65 22.81 10.61
N SER A 102 5.62 22.92 11.54
CA SER A 102 7.03 22.57 11.28
C SER A 102 7.20 21.09 10.95
N GLU A 103 6.63 20.19 11.75
CA GLU A 103 6.67 18.74 11.51
C GLU A 103 6.20 18.36 10.10
N LEU A 104 5.11 18.95 9.67
CA LEU A 104 4.51 18.67 8.38
C LEU A 104 5.23 19.38 7.23
N GLN A 105 5.62 20.67 7.40
CA GLN A 105 6.31 21.43 6.35
C GLN A 105 7.71 20.88 6.08
N ASP A 106 8.51 20.59 7.12
CA ASP A 106 9.85 20.04 6.94
C ASP A 106 9.82 18.69 6.19
N THR A 107 8.78 17.90 6.42
CA THR A 107 8.55 16.64 5.68
C THR A 107 8.12 16.89 4.24
N ASN A 108 7.22 17.86 3.98
CA ASN A 108 6.85 18.28 2.63
C ASN A 108 8.08 18.72 1.82
N ASP A 109 8.93 19.54 2.42
CA ASP A 109 10.13 20.08 1.78
C ASP A 109 11.10 18.98 1.34
N VAL A 110 11.32 17.98 2.19
CA VAL A 110 12.16 16.82 1.84
C VAL A 110 11.52 15.97 0.73
N ILE A 111 10.22 15.69 0.81
CA ILE A 111 9.53 14.94 -0.25
C ILE A 111 9.63 15.67 -1.58
N GLU A 112 9.35 16.98 -1.60
CA GLU A 112 9.44 17.79 -2.81
C GLU A 112 10.86 17.87 -3.35
N GLN A 113 11.85 18.08 -2.49
CA GLN A 113 13.26 18.10 -2.89
C GLN A 113 13.70 16.79 -3.56
N VAL A 114 13.20 15.65 -3.08
CA VAL A 114 13.61 14.33 -3.57
C VAL A 114 12.82 13.89 -4.80
N THR A 115 11.51 14.17 -4.85
CA THR A 115 10.61 13.68 -5.89
C THR A 115 10.27 14.72 -6.96
N GLY A 116 10.45 16.00 -6.66
CA GLY A 116 9.99 17.12 -7.50
C GLY A 116 8.48 17.38 -7.40
N THR A 117 7.80 16.77 -6.42
CA THR A 117 6.34 16.89 -6.24
C THR A 117 6.02 17.17 -4.79
N THR A 118 5.27 18.24 -4.52
CA THR A 118 4.76 18.55 -3.18
C THR A 118 3.63 17.57 -2.84
N PRO A 119 3.68 16.86 -1.70
CA PRO A 119 2.62 15.94 -1.31
C PRO A 119 1.35 16.71 -0.92
N THR A 120 0.19 16.14 -1.21
CA THR A 120 -1.10 16.63 -0.71
C THR A 120 -1.77 15.64 0.22
N ARG A 121 -1.28 14.38 0.21
CA ARG A 121 -1.76 13.32 1.10
C ARG A 121 -0.90 13.24 2.34
N TRP A 122 -1.57 13.00 3.45
CA TRP A 122 -0.89 12.80 4.73
C TRP A 122 -1.64 11.80 5.60
N ARG A 123 -0.92 11.24 6.54
CA ARG A 123 -1.47 10.41 7.61
C ARG A 123 -0.85 10.86 8.92
N PRO A 124 -1.67 11.26 9.92
CA PRO A 124 -1.12 11.59 11.23
C PRO A 124 -0.55 10.34 11.90
N PRO A 125 0.60 10.43 12.59
CA PRO A 125 1.10 9.37 13.44
C PRO A 125 0.03 8.81 14.38
N TYR A 126 0.00 7.48 14.52
CA TYR A 126 -1.01 6.77 15.34
C TYR A 126 -2.47 6.95 14.88
N GLY A 127 -2.72 7.62 13.75
CA GLY A 127 -4.05 8.06 13.34
C GLY A 127 -4.62 9.16 14.26
N ALA A 128 -3.80 9.74 15.15
CA ALA A 128 -4.22 10.73 16.13
C ALA A 128 -4.34 12.12 15.50
N THR A 129 -5.53 12.69 15.56
CA THR A 129 -5.81 14.03 15.01
C THR A 129 -6.85 14.78 15.86
N ASN A 130 -6.93 16.08 15.64
CA ASN A 130 -7.97 16.97 16.16
C ASN A 130 -8.11 18.16 15.20
N PRO A 131 -9.15 19.04 15.34
CA PRO A 131 -9.37 20.16 14.42
C PRO A 131 -8.19 21.14 14.30
N ALA A 132 -7.34 21.27 15.32
CA ALA A 132 -6.17 22.14 15.26
C ALA A 132 -5.05 21.53 14.40
N VAL A 133 -4.82 20.22 14.52
CA VAL A 133 -3.88 19.46 13.68
C VAL A 133 -4.32 19.48 12.22
N GLU A 134 -5.61 19.24 11.96
CA GLU A 134 -6.15 19.24 10.60
C GLU A 134 -6.02 20.63 9.94
N ALA A 135 -6.33 21.70 10.68
CA ALA A 135 -6.16 23.06 10.18
C ALA A 135 -4.67 23.39 9.89
N ALA A 136 -3.75 22.95 10.75
CA ALA A 136 -2.32 23.12 10.51
C ALA A 136 -1.83 22.35 9.27
N ALA A 137 -2.36 21.15 9.04
CA ALA A 137 -2.08 20.38 7.83
C ALA A 137 -2.58 21.07 6.56
N GLU A 138 -3.79 21.64 6.58
CA GLU A 138 -4.34 22.42 5.46
C GLU A 138 -3.50 23.65 5.15
N ASP A 139 -2.98 24.36 6.16
CA ASP A 139 -2.15 25.55 5.98
C ASP A 139 -0.82 25.25 5.27
N VAL A 140 -0.30 24.02 5.40
CA VAL A 140 0.91 23.56 4.69
C VAL A 140 0.59 22.77 3.42
N GLY A 141 -0.67 22.82 2.93
CA GLY A 141 -1.08 22.23 1.65
C GLY A 141 -1.45 20.74 1.71
N LEU A 142 -1.53 20.13 2.89
CA LEU A 142 -1.91 18.74 3.09
C LEU A 142 -3.43 18.62 3.20
N THR A 143 -4.11 18.47 2.05
CA THR A 143 -5.58 18.55 1.94
C THR A 143 -6.28 17.19 1.97
N SER A 144 -5.53 16.09 1.95
CA SER A 144 -6.09 14.74 1.89
C SER A 144 -5.54 13.86 3.01
N MET A 145 -6.21 13.87 4.17
CA MET A 145 -5.93 12.94 5.25
C MET A 145 -6.40 11.53 4.87
N VAL A 146 -5.53 10.54 5.04
CA VAL A 146 -5.82 9.15 4.71
C VAL A 146 -5.60 8.27 5.93
N LEU A 147 -6.68 7.77 6.50
CA LEU A 147 -6.65 6.73 7.53
C LEU A 147 -6.77 5.34 6.88
N TRP A 148 -7.12 4.33 7.65
CA TRP A 148 -7.22 2.94 7.19
C TRP A 148 -8.53 2.29 7.62
N THR A 149 -8.85 1.18 6.98
CA THR A 149 -10.00 0.34 7.31
C THR A 149 -9.59 -1.06 7.73
N VAL A 150 -8.34 -1.46 7.42
CA VAL A 150 -7.76 -2.75 7.82
C VAL A 150 -6.40 -2.49 8.45
N ASP A 151 -6.23 -2.89 9.71
CA ASP A 151 -4.97 -2.86 10.46
C ASP A 151 -4.61 -4.31 10.87
N PRO A 152 -3.67 -4.96 10.18
CA PRO A 152 -3.22 -6.29 10.55
C PRO A 152 -2.22 -6.30 11.72
N ARG A 153 -1.81 -5.12 12.21
CA ARG A 153 -0.85 -4.92 13.30
C ARG A 153 0.50 -5.60 13.02
N ASP A 154 1.00 -5.42 11.81
CA ASP A 154 2.32 -5.90 11.38
C ASP A 154 3.47 -5.25 12.15
N TRP A 155 3.26 -4.00 12.60
CA TRP A 155 4.18 -3.26 13.48
C TRP A 155 4.47 -3.95 14.83
N ALA A 156 3.63 -4.90 15.25
CA ALA A 156 3.84 -5.71 16.45
C ALA A 156 4.61 -7.02 16.17
N ASP A 157 5.20 -7.15 14.99
CA ASP A 157 6.03 -8.25 14.51
C ASP A 157 5.40 -9.67 14.65
N PRO A 158 4.10 -9.86 14.37
CA PRO A 158 3.56 -11.20 14.33
C PRO A 158 4.12 -11.97 13.13
N PRO A 159 4.04 -13.32 13.12
CA PRO A 159 4.44 -14.09 11.94
C PRO A 159 3.77 -13.58 10.64
N ALA A 160 4.49 -13.60 9.53
CA ALA A 160 4.02 -13.11 8.23
C ALA A 160 2.66 -13.73 7.81
N THR A 161 2.45 -15.02 8.10
CA THR A 161 1.18 -15.71 7.86
C THR A 161 0.03 -15.10 8.66
N THR A 162 0.30 -14.63 9.88
CA THR A 162 -0.71 -13.96 10.73
C THR A 162 -1.08 -12.59 10.15
N VAL A 163 -0.10 -11.83 9.66
CA VAL A 163 -0.35 -10.55 8.97
C VAL A 163 -1.25 -10.78 7.77
N ARG A 164 -0.89 -11.72 6.89
CA ARG A 164 -1.72 -12.13 5.74
C ARG A 164 -3.15 -12.48 6.16
N ASP A 165 -3.31 -13.37 7.12
CA ASP A 165 -4.63 -13.87 7.51
C ASP A 165 -5.52 -12.76 8.05
N ARG A 166 -4.96 -11.82 8.83
CA ARG A 166 -5.71 -10.66 9.33
C ARG A 166 -6.18 -9.76 8.19
N VAL A 167 -5.32 -9.51 7.18
CA VAL A 167 -5.72 -8.73 6.00
C VAL A 167 -6.85 -9.44 5.24
N LEU A 168 -6.66 -10.72 4.88
CA LEU A 168 -7.64 -11.45 4.05
C LEU A 168 -8.99 -11.66 4.73
N GLN A 169 -9.03 -11.78 6.06
CA GLN A 169 -10.28 -11.87 6.84
C GLN A 169 -11.03 -10.54 6.93
N ALA A 170 -10.31 -9.41 6.97
CA ALA A 170 -10.89 -8.09 7.20
C ALA A 170 -11.23 -7.33 5.91
N VAL A 171 -10.53 -7.63 4.81
CA VAL A 171 -10.65 -6.88 3.55
C VAL A 171 -12.07 -6.88 2.99
N ARG A 172 -12.48 -5.72 2.46
CA ARG A 172 -13.75 -5.47 1.75
C ARG A 172 -13.44 -4.58 0.54
N PRO A 173 -14.36 -4.43 -0.43
CA PRO A 173 -14.20 -3.46 -1.51
C PRO A 173 -13.84 -2.07 -0.96
N ASP A 174 -12.90 -1.40 -1.62
CA ASP A 174 -12.36 -0.07 -1.25
C ASP A 174 -11.60 -0.01 0.08
N SER A 175 -11.25 -1.14 0.68
CA SER A 175 -10.41 -1.17 1.89
C SER A 175 -9.08 -0.44 1.65
N ILE A 176 -8.67 0.31 2.69
CA ILE A 176 -7.34 0.87 2.83
C ILE A 176 -6.60 0.02 3.86
N ILE A 177 -5.57 -0.67 3.41
CA ILE A 177 -4.80 -1.60 4.23
C ILE A 177 -3.57 -0.86 4.77
N LEU A 178 -3.46 -0.77 6.09
CA LEU A 178 -2.30 -0.25 6.79
C LEU A 178 -1.25 -1.33 6.92
N LEU A 179 -0.07 -1.07 6.39
CA LEU A 179 1.16 -1.84 6.59
C LEU A 179 2.29 -0.88 6.94
N HIS A 180 3.43 -1.40 7.32
CA HIS A 180 4.59 -0.59 7.69
C HIS A 180 5.83 -1.09 6.95
N ASP A 181 6.62 -0.13 6.44
CA ASP A 181 7.93 -0.40 5.84
C ASP A 181 9.10 0.17 6.66
N GLY A 182 8.80 1.05 7.62
CA GLY A 182 9.77 1.52 8.62
C GLY A 182 9.89 0.59 9.83
N THR A 183 8.77 0.11 10.32
CA THR A 183 8.59 -0.91 11.36
C THR A 183 7.96 -2.16 10.74
N GLY A 184 7.68 -3.22 11.49
CA GLY A 184 7.05 -4.43 10.89
C GLY A 184 8.04 -5.31 10.14
N ALA A 185 8.97 -5.95 10.86
CA ALA A 185 10.05 -6.76 10.28
C ALA A 185 9.56 -7.89 9.35
N ASN A 186 8.34 -8.39 9.55
CA ASN A 186 7.76 -9.48 8.76
C ASN A 186 6.87 -9.01 7.58
N THR A 187 6.71 -7.70 7.39
CA THR A 187 5.89 -7.14 6.30
C THR A 187 6.40 -7.52 4.90
N PRO A 188 7.72 -7.49 4.61
CA PRO A 188 8.24 -7.93 3.31
C PRO A 188 7.88 -9.39 2.99
N GLU A 189 7.93 -10.28 3.98
CA GLU A 189 7.57 -11.70 3.81
C GLU A 189 6.05 -11.88 3.65
N ALA A 190 5.25 -11.09 4.36
CA ALA A 190 3.79 -11.16 4.32
C ALA A 190 3.21 -10.65 2.98
N LEU A 191 3.82 -9.64 2.38
CA LEU A 191 3.27 -8.91 1.24
C LEU A 191 2.96 -9.81 0.03
N PRO A 192 3.85 -10.69 -0.47
CA PRO A 192 3.54 -11.57 -1.59
C PRO A 192 2.38 -12.52 -1.25
N MET A 193 2.26 -12.97 0.00
CA MET A 193 1.15 -13.82 0.43
C MET A 193 -0.18 -13.05 0.48
N ILE A 194 -0.14 -11.78 0.87
CA ILE A 194 -1.30 -10.87 0.86
C ILE A 194 -1.76 -10.64 -0.58
N LEU A 195 -0.85 -10.27 -1.48
CA LEU A 195 -1.18 -9.97 -2.87
C LEU A 195 -1.78 -11.18 -3.61
N ASN A 196 -1.18 -12.37 -3.43
CA ASN A 196 -1.72 -13.59 -3.99
C ASN A 196 -3.11 -13.90 -3.42
N GLY A 197 -3.29 -13.81 -2.10
CA GLY A 197 -4.59 -14.06 -1.48
C GLY A 197 -5.68 -13.06 -1.89
N LEU A 198 -5.34 -11.78 -2.08
CA LEU A 198 -6.26 -10.77 -2.61
C LEU A 198 -6.67 -11.11 -4.05
N ALA A 199 -5.73 -11.52 -4.89
CA ALA A 199 -6.01 -11.95 -6.27
C ALA A 199 -6.90 -13.19 -6.31
N ASP A 200 -6.63 -14.21 -5.47
CA ASP A 200 -7.46 -15.42 -5.35
C ASP A 200 -8.89 -15.10 -4.90
N MET A 201 -9.08 -14.05 -4.11
CA MET A 201 -10.39 -13.54 -3.68
C MET A 201 -11.05 -12.64 -4.75
N GLY A 202 -10.38 -12.35 -5.86
CA GLY A 202 -10.87 -11.48 -6.95
C GLY A 202 -10.69 -9.98 -6.70
N TYR A 203 -9.90 -9.58 -5.71
CA TYR A 203 -9.54 -8.17 -5.50
C TYR A 203 -8.35 -7.77 -6.36
N CYS A 204 -8.35 -6.51 -6.84
CA CYS A 204 -7.16 -5.85 -7.37
C CYS A 204 -6.62 -4.83 -6.37
N ALA A 205 -5.31 -4.87 -6.13
CA ALA A 205 -4.62 -3.86 -5.34
C ALA A 205 -4.14 -2.68 -6.22
N ARG A 206 -4.24 -1.46 -5.68
CA ARG A 206 -3.81 -0.22 -6.36
C ARG A 206 -3.44 0.87 -5.37
#